data_05e5580679ae46db1ce909b417820f56
#
_entry.id   05e5580679ae46db1ce909b417820f56
#
_cell.length_a   1.000
_cell.length_b   1.000
_cell.length_c   1.000
_cell.angle_alpha   90.00
_cell.angle_beta   90.00
_cell.angle_gamma   90.00
#
_symmetry.space_group_name_H-M   'P 1'
#
loop_
_entity.id
_entity.type
_entity.pdbx_description
1 polymer ?
#
loop_
_entity_poly.entity_id
_entity_poly.type
_entity_poly.pdbx_seq_one_letter_code
_entity_poly.pdbx_strand_id
1 'polypeptide(L)'
;PFETVLEENEILTAIEMPVLTENQKAEYAKMAHPATSFAVVGAGVVVTLENGVCTAARVAVGGLTPRPTRGPSVEAALTGKELTEENIAAATALIDGDLGSDILGDIFASAEYRRAMAAIELKHAIFHATDFAHH
;
A
#
# COMPACT_ATOMS: atom_id res chain seq x y z
N PRO A 1 -14.58 0.67 -12.07
CA PRO A 1 -13.48 1.09 -12.94
C PRO A 1 -14.02 1.85 -14.15
N PHE A 2 -13.17 2.69 -14.77
CA PHE A 2 -13.49 3.51 -15.94
C PHE A 2 -14.48 4.68 -15.71
N GLU A 3 -14.76 5.02 -14.46
CA GLU A 3 -15.52 6.21 -14.09
C GLU A 3 -14.61 7.26 -13.48
N THR A 4 -14.90 8.52 -13.74
CA THR A 4 -14.22 9.68 -13.17
C THR A 4 -15.24 10.62 -12.54
N VAL A 5 -14.78 11.57 -11.73
CA VAL A 5 -15.62 12.64 -11.18
C VAL A 5 -15.69 13.86 -12.10
N LEU A 6 -15.07 13.77 -13.30
CA LEU A 6 -15.09 14.86 -14.28
C LEU A 6 -16.46 15.01 -14.90
N GLU A 7 -16.92 16.27 -14.99
CA GLU A 7 -18.09 16.65 -15.77
C GLU A 7 -17.77 16.65 -17.27
N GLU A 8 -18.79 16.67 -18.11
CA GLU A 8 -18.66 16.59 -19.58
C GLU A 8 -17.73 17.66 -20.19
N ASN A 9 -17.63 18.83 -19.53
CA ASN A 9 -16.84 19.98 -19.99
C ASN A 9 -15.52 20.15 -19.23
N GLU A 10 -15.10 19.19 -18.43
CA GLU A 10 -13.91 19.27 -17.58
C GLU A 10 -12.75 18.47 -18.16
N ILE A 11 -11.55 19.00 -17.96
CA ILE A 11 -10.29 18.34 -18.34
C ILE A 11 -9.38 18.34 -17.11
N LEU A 12 -8.83 17.18 -16.76
CA LEU A 12 -7.78 17.09 -15.76
C LEU A 12 -6.52 17.79 -16.27
N THR A 13 -6.11 18.88 -15.64
CA THR A 13 -4.96 19.70 -16.06
C THR A 13 -3.69 19.38 -15.29
N ALA A 14 -3.77 18.93 -14.05
CA ALA A 14 -2.60 18.64 -13.24
C ALA A 14 -2.93 17.67 -12.10
N ILE A 15 -1.91 16.94 -11.66
CA ILE A 15 -1.90 16.17 -10.42
C ILE A 15 -0.76 16.75 -9.57
N GLU A 16 -1.09 17.26 -8.38
CA GLU A 16 -0.11 17.80 -7.45
C GLU A 16 0.26 16.75 -6.40
N MET A 17 1.55 16.50 -6.24
CA MET A 17 2.08 15.59 -5.23
C MET A 17 3.05 16.32 -4.32
N PRO A 18 2.92 16.18 -2.98
CA PRO A 18 3.90 16.72 -2.05
C PRO A 18 5.28 16.14 -2.29
N VAL A 19 6.31 16.96 -2.20
CA VAL A 19 7.70 16.49 -2.18
C VAL A 19 7.99 15.86 -0.82
N LEU A 20 8.66 14.69 -0.82
CA LEU A 20 9.06 14.03 0.40
C LEU A 20 10.07 14.90 1.18
N THR A 21 9.92 14.94 2.49
CA THR A 21 10.91 15.53 3.39
C THR A 21 12.03 14.54 3.69
N GLU A 22 13.16 15.02 4.27
CA GLU A 22 14.34 14.17 4.53
C GLU A 22 14.05 12.97 5.44
N ASN A 23 13.09 13.11 6.36
CA ASN A 23 12.66 12.06 7.28
C ASN A 23 11.53 11.16 6.74
N GLN A 24 11.07 11.42 5.52
CA GLN A 24 10.07 10.61 4.84
C GLN A 24 10.72 9.62 3.87
N LYS A 25 10.21 8.40 3.89
CA LYS A 25 10.54 7.34 2.93
C LYS A 25 9.26 6.87 2.26
N ALA A 26 9.30 6.71 0.95
CA ALA A 26 8.18 6.22 0.17
C ALA A 26 8.63 5.06 -0.70
N GLU A 27 7.79 4.04 -0.82
CA GLU A 27 8.07 2.87 -1.65
C GLU A 27 6.79 2.26 -2.20
N TYR A 28 6.94 1.52 -3.28
CA TYR A 28 5.86 0.78 -3.91
C TYR A 28 6.32 -0.63 -4.26
N ALA A 29 5.64 -1.62 -3.72
CA ALA A 29 5.81 -3.02 -4.07
C ALA A 29 4.61 -3.54 -4.85
N LYS A 30 4.80 -4.50 -5.74
CA LYS A 30 3.69 -5.14 -6.45
C LYS A 30 3.99 -6.59 -6.82
N MET A 31 2.97 -7.41 -6.71
CA MET A 31 2.89 -8.66 -7.45
C MET A 31 2.36 -8.38 -8.85
N ALA A 32 3.20 -8.51 -9.85
CA ALA A 32 2.85 -8.22 -11.23
C ALA A 32 2.24 -9.43 -11.94
N HIS A 33 1.23 -9.18 -12.78
CA HIS A 33 0.73 -10.19 -13.70
C HIS A 33 1.80 -10.46 -14.79
N PRO A 34 2.21 -11.71 -15.02
CA PRO A 34 3.35 -12.04 -15.88
C PRO A 34 3.18 -11.59 -17.33
N ALA A 35 1.97 -11.57 -17.86
CA ALA A 35 1.72 -11.21 -19.25
C ALA A 35 1.54 -9.71 -19.47
N THR A 36 1.01 -8.96 -18.50
CA THR A 36 0.64 -7.55 -18.67
C THR A 36 1.49 -6.59 -17.82
N SER A 37 2.21 -7.12 -16.84
CA SER A 37 2.92 -6.35 -15.81
C SER A 37 2.03 -5.44 -14.94
N PHE A 38 0.71 -5.53 -15.08
CA PHE A 38 -0.21 -4.84 -14.18
C PHE A 38 -0.16 -5.44 -12.79
N ALA A 39 -0.40 -4.61 -11.78
CA ALA A 39 -0.44 -5.08 -10.42
C ALA A 39 -1.66 -5.99 -10.20
N VAL A 40 -1.40 -7.26 -9.87
CA VAL A 40 -2.42 -8.17 -9.31
C VAL A 40 -2.76 -7.70 -7.90
N VAL A 41 -1.73 -7.37 -7.13
CA VAL A 41 -1.78 -6.64 -5.87
C VAL A 41 -0.62 -5.66 -5.87
N GLY A 42 -0.88 -4.41 -5.55
CA GLY A 42 0.13 -3.39 -5.35
C GLY A 42 -0.03 -2.74 -3.98
N ALA A 43 1.06 -2.34 -3.38
CA ALA A 43 1.10 -1.68 -2.09
C ALA A 43 2.01 -0.45 -2.14
N GLY A 44 1.48 0.71 -1.79
CA GLY A 44 2.22 1.95 -1.66
C GLY A 44 2.30 2.37 -0.20
N VAL A 45 3.47 2.82 0.23
CA VAL A 45 3.69 3.29 1.59
C VAL A 45 4.47 4.60 1.59
N VAL A 46 4.15 5.46 2.56
CA VAL A 46 4.99 6.57 2.98
C VAL A 46 5.10 6.48 4.50
N VAL A 47 6.32 6.43 5.00
CA VAL A 47 6.60 6.47 6.44
C VAL A 47 7.44 7.68 6.79
N THR A 48 7.16 8.31 7.93
CA THR A 48 7.96 9.38 8.51
C THR A 48 8.69 8.83 9.71
N LEU A 49 10.02 8.96 9.72
CA LEU A 49 10.88 8.40 10.76
C LEU A 49 11.56 9.51 11.54
N GLU A 50 11.51 9.44 12.87
CA GLU A 50 12.25 10.30 13.78
C GLU A 50 12.96 9.44 14.83
N ASN A 51 14.29 9.50 14.85
CA ASN A 51 15.12 8.70 15.76
C ASN A 51 14.82 7.19 15.72
N GLY A 52 14.52 6.64 14.54
CA GLY A 52 14.19 5.22 14.35
C GLY A 52 12.74 4.83 14.64
N VAL A 53 11.93 5.77 15.13
CA VAL A 53 10.52 5.57 15.42
C VAL A 53 9.67 6.10 14.26
N CYS A 54 8.66 5.36 13.84
CA CYS A 54 7.67 5.79 12.85
C CYS A 54 6.68 6.77 13.51
N THR A 55 6.78 8.06 13.16
CA THR A 55 5.90 9.10 13.70
C THR A 55 4.63 9.28 12.88
N ALA A 56 4.66 8.87 11.62
CA ALA A 56 3.47 8.85 10.75
C ALA A 56 3.63 7.78 9.66
N ALA A 57 2.53 7.16 9.30
CA ALA A 57 2.46 6.22 8.18
C ALA A 57 1.25 6.52 7.29
N ARG A 58 1.42 6.30 6.00
CA ARG A 58 0.36 6.28 5.00
C ARG A 58 0.53 5.02 4.17
N VAL A 59 -0.48 4.17 4.15
CA VAL A 59 -0.44 2.94 3.35
C VAL A 59 -1.69 2.82 2.50
N ALA A 60 -1.53 2.29 1.30
CA ALA A 60 -2.64 1.98 0.42
C ALA A 60 -2.33 0.72 -0.39
N VAL A 61 -3.36 -0.04 -0.68
CA VAL A 61 -3.29 -1.20 -1.56
C VAL A 61 -4.21 -1.02 -2.77
N GLY A 62 -3.82 -1.59 -3.89
CA GLY A 62 -4.56 -1.52 -5.14
C GLY A 62 -4.46 -2.81 -5.95
N GLY A 63 -5.22 -2.91 -7.05
CA GLY A 63 -5.29 -4.10 -7.89
C GLY A 63 -6.24 -5.18 -7.39
N LEU A 64 -6.51 -5.21 -6.09
CA LEU A 64 -7.42 -6.20 -5.47
C LEU A 64 -8.80 -5.63 -5.12
N THR A 65 -8.98 -4.34 -5.21
CA THR A 65 -10.25 -3.63 -4.98
C THR A 65 -10.55 -2.74 -6.16
N PRO A 66 -11.82 -2.37 -6.42
CA PRO A 66 -12.20 -1.51 -7.55
C PRO A 66 -11.51 -0.14 -7.55
N ARG A 67 -11.08 0.33 -6.37
CA ARG A 67 -10.31 1.56 -6.15
C ARG A 67 -9.20 1.29 -5.15
N PRO A 68 -8.06 2.02 -5.21
CA PRO A 68 -7.05 1.94 -4.17
C PRO A 68 -7.67 2.17 -2.79
N THR A 69 -7.34 1.30 -1.85
CA THR A 69 -7.90 1.31 -0.48
C THR A 69 -6.80 1.64 0.52
N ARG A 70 -7.08 2.62 1.39
CA ARG A 70 -6.19 2.98 2.51
C ARG A 70 -6.25 1.90 3.59
N GLY A 71 -5.16 1.77 4.34
CA GLY A 71 -5.05 0.87 5.49
C GLY A 71 -4.92 1.61 6.82
N PRO A 72 -6.00 2.26 7.34
CA PRO A 72 -5.92 3.05 8.57
C PRO A 72 -5.54 2.22 9.79
N SER A 73 -5.93 0.95 9.85
CA SER A 73 -5.53 0.05 10.94
C SER A 73 -4.03 -0.22 10.93
N VAL A 74 -3.44 -0.41 9.75
CA VAL A 74 -1.99 -0.58 9.57
C VAL A 74 -1.25 0.70 9.95
N GLU A 75 -1.71 1.86 9.47
CA GLU A 75 -1.13 3.17 9.77
C GLU A 75 -1.08 3.44 11.28
N ALA A 76 -2.17 3.18 11.97
CA ALA A 76 -2.27 3.33 13.43
C ALA A 76 -1.33 2.39 14.17
N ALA A 77 -1.20 1.14 13.72
CA ALA A 77 -0.33 0.15 14.34
C ALA A 77 1.16 0.42 14.17
N LEU A 78 1.57 1.09 13.07
CA LEU A 78 2.96 1.49 12.82
C LEU A 78 3.33 2.77 13.57
N THR A 79 2.38 3.68 13.76
CA THR A 79 2.64 4.98 14.37
C THR A 79 3.05 4.84 15.84
N GLY A 80 4.14 5.51 16.21
CA GLY A 80 4.72 5.48 17.56
C GLY A 80 5.60 4.27 17.84
N LYS A 81 5.90 3.43 16.83
CA LYS A 81 6.73 2.22 17.00
C LYS A 81 8.00 2.26 16.16
N GLU A 82 9.01 1.55 16.61
CA GLU A 82 10.15 1.18 15.79
C GLU A 82 9.70 0.21 14.70
N LEU A 83 10.20 0.41 13.48
CA LEU A 83 9.86 -0.46 12.33
C LEU A 83 10.73 -1.73 12.34
N THR A 84 10.57 -2.56 13.37
CA THR A 84 11.18 -3.90 13.42
C THR A 84 10.38 -4.87 12.55
N GLU A 85 11.00 -5.98 12.14
CA GLU A 85 10.31 -7.00 11.35
C GLU A 85 9.02 -7.49 12.03
N GLU A 86 9.05 -7.68 13.34
CA GLU A 86 7.91 -8.12 14.14
C GLU A 86 6.78 -7.08 14.12
N ASN A 87 7.11 -5.80 14.38
CA ASN A 87 6.12 -4.72 14.38
C ASN A 87 5.51 -4.51 12.99
N ILE A 88 6.31 -4.59 11.94
CA ILE A 88 5.83 -4.47 10.56
C ILE A 88 4.90 -5.64 10.22
N ALA A 89 5.28 -6.88 10.53
CA ALA A 89 4.46 -8.06 10.26
C ALA A 89 3.11 -8.00 11.02
N ALA A 90 3.15 -7.62 12.29
CA ALA A 90 1.93 -7.46 13.09
C ALA A 90 1.01 -6.37 12.54
N ALA A 91 1.57 -5.23 12.13
CA ALA A 91 0.79 -4.12 11.58
C ALA A 91 0.19 -4.46 10.21
N THR A 92 0.98 -5.03 9.28
CA THR A 92 0.51 -5.34 7.93
C THR A 92 -0.57 -6.41 7.89
N ALA A 93 -0.60 -7.32 8.86
CA ALA A 93 -1.68 -8.31 9.00
C ALA A 93 -3.06 -7.66 9.23
N LEU A 94 -3.11 -6.43 9.75
CA LEU A 94 -4.37 -5.72 10.01
C LEU A 94 -5.05 -5.20 8.74
N ILE A 95 -4.36 -5.20 7.58
CA ILE A 95 -4.94 -4.72 6.33
C ILE A 95 -6.20 -5.47 5.94
N ASP A 96 -6.31 -6.72 6.32
CA ASP A 96 -7.48 -7.57 6.02
C ASP A 96 -8.80 -6.93 6.50
N GLY A 97 -8.79 -6.34 7.69
CA GLY A 97 -9.95 -5.63 8.24
C GLY A 97 -10.31 -4.34 7.50
N ASP A 98 -9.35 -3.70 6.84
CA ASP A 98 -9.56 -2.45 6.10
C ASP A 98 -10.06 -2.66 4.66
N LEU A 99 -9.91 -3.89 4.11
CA LEU A 99 -10.22 -4.16 2.69
C LEU A 99 -11.72 -4.27 2.37
N GLY A 100 -12.55 -4.54 3.36
CA GLY A 100 -13.97 -4.81 3.13
C GLY A 100 -14.22 -6.14 2.39
N SER A 101 -15.39 -6.27 1.78
CA SER A 101 -15.84 -7.52 1.13
C SER A 101 -15.72 -7.52 -0.40
N ASP A 102 -15.53 -6.36 -1.02
CA ASP A 102 -15.51 -6.21 -2.49
C ASP A 102 -14.09 -6.43 -3.05
N ILE A 103 -13.63 -7.68 -2.99
CA ILE A 103 -12.31 -8.07 -3.50
C ILE A 103 -12.45 -8.65 -4.90
N LEU A 104 -11.67 -8.12 -5.83
CA LEU A 104 -11.58 -8.60 -7.20
C LEU A 104 -10.89 -9.96 -7.26
N GLY A 105 -11.40 -10.83 -8.11
CA GLY A 105 -10.78 -12.12 -8.41
C GLY A 105 -10.95 -12.45 -9.89
N ASP A 106 -10.03 -13.25 -10.41
CA ASP A 106 -10.06 -13.74 -11.78
C ASP A 106 -9.43 -15.16 -11.87
N ILE A 107 -9.32 -15.67 -13.08
CA ILE A 107 -8.74 -16.98 -13.36
C ILE A 107 -7.25 -17.08 -12.99
N PHE A 108 -6.53 -15.95 -12.95
CA PHE A 108 -5.13 -15.91 -12.59
C PHE A 108 -4.91 -15.84 -11.07
N ALA A 109 -5.73 -15.06 -10.38
CA ALA A 109 -5.61 -14.85 -8.93
C ALA A 109 -7.00 -14.70 -8.29
N SER A 110 -7.35 -15.64 -7.41
CA SER A 110 -8.62 -15.57 -6.68
C SER A 110 -8.68 -14.37 -5.74
N ALA A 111 -9.88 -13.98 -5.34
CA ALA A 111 -10.09 -12.92 -4.35
C ALA A 111 -9.39 -13.24 -3.01
N GLU A 112 -9.43 -14.49 -2.56
CA GLU A 112 -8.75 -14.95 -1.34
C GLU A 112 -7.23 -14.81 -1.45
N TYR A 113 -6.67 -15.20 -2.60
CA TYR A 113 -5.24 -15.06 -2.86
C TYR A 113 -4.82 -13.59 -2.86
N ARG A 114 -5.54 -12.71 -3.56
CA ARG A 114 -5.25 -11.28 -3.58
C ARG A 114 -5.33 -10.66 -2.18
N ARG A 115 -6.32 -11.05 -1.40
CA ARG A 115 -6.49 -10.61 0.00
C ARG A 115 -5.27 -11.00 0.85
N ALA A 116 -4.82 -12.24 0.76
CA ALA A 116 -3.65 -12.72 1.49
C ALA A 116 -2.36 -11.99 1.06
N MET A 117 -2.21 -11.71 -0.24
CA MET A 117 -1.04 -11.01 -0.78
C MET A 117 -0.96 -9.54 -0.38
N ALA A 118 -2.07 -8.89 0.01
CA ALA A 118 -2.06 -7.48 0.41
C ALA A 118 -1.13 -7.22 1.61
N ALA A 119 -1.17 -8.07 2.64
CA ALA A 119 -0.28 -7.95 3.79
C ALA A 119 1.19 -8.18 3.42
N ILE A 120 1.46 -9.12 2.50
CA ILE A 120 2.80 -9.46 2.04
C ILE A 120 3.40 -8.29 1.24
N GLU A 121 2.67 -7.74 0.28
CA GLU A 121 3.15 -6.61 -0.51
C GLU A 121 3.33 -5.33 0.33
N LEU A 122 2.48 -5.10 1.33
CA LEU A 122 2.69 -4.02 2.30
C LEU A 122 3.97 -4.24 3.12
N LYS A 123 4.22 -5.47 3.58
CA LYS A 123 5.46 -5.81 4.30
C LYS A 123 6.68 -5.54 3.41
N HIS A 124 6.65 -5.96 2.15
CA HIS A 124 7.73 -5.71 1.19
C HIS A 124 7.95 -4.21 0.98
N ALA A 125 6.90 -3.43 0.74
CA ALA A 125 7.00 -1.99 0.53
C ALA A 125 7.62 -1.28 1.76
N ILE A 126 7.22 -1.64 2.98
CA ILE A 126 7.78 -1.05 4.20
C ILE A 126 9.24 -1.47 4.37
N PHE A 127 9.61 -2.72 4.12
CA PHE A 127 10.99 -3.18 4.20
C PHE A 127 11.88 -2.44 3.21
N HIS A 128 11.45 -2.25 1.97
CA HIS A 128 12.20 -1.49 0.99
C HIS A 128 12.34 -0.02 1.38
N ALA A 129 11.28 0.59 1.93
CA ALA A 129 11.33 1.98 2.42
C ALA A 129 12.31 2.17 3.59
N THR A 130 12.55 1.14 4.39
CA THR A 130 13.36 1.19 5.62
C THR A 130 14.73 0.54 5.49
N ASP A 131 15.17 0.19 4.27
CA ASP A 131 16.43 -0.48 3.96
C ASP A 131 16.64 -1.86 4.65
N PHE A 132 15.58 -2.49 5.18
CA PHE A 132 15.63 -3.86 5.67
C PHE A 132 15.90 -4.90 4.57
N ALA A 133 15.84 -4.51 3.31
CA ALA A 133 16.01 -5.39 2.15
C ALA A 133 17.47 -5.81 1.88
N HIS A 134 18.43 -5.37 2.68
CA HIS A 134 19.87 -5.60 2.46
C HIS A 134 20.53 -6.54 3.47
N HIS A 135 19.75 -7.37 4.15
CA HIS A 135 20.32 -8.41 5.04
C HIS A 135 19.81 -9.80 4.72
#